data_ae26a129f10364703f3c4a9370b163c8
#
_entry.id   ae26a129f10364703f3c4a9370b163c8
#
_cell.length_a   1.000
_cell.length_b   1.000
_cell.length_c   1.000
_cell.angle_alpha   90.00
_cell.angle_beta   90.00
_cell.angle_gamma   90.00
#
_symmetry.space_group_name_H-M   'P 1'
#
loop_
_entity.id
_entity.type
_entity.pdbx_description
1 polymer ?
#
loop_
_entity_poly.entity_id
_entity_poly.type
_entity_poly.pdbx_seq_one_letter_code
_entity_poly.pdbx_strand_id
1 'polypeptide(L)'
;AEKKKKLEAEKKKKAEAEKKKKAEAEKKKKEAERKKQEAEQAQRERDEQEAVSAFGAVAWAIQEEVRTNWNPPAGDFEGFSVLFTIRVDREGNVTSVTMARGSGNARFDESAENAIYKASPLPIPGEPRFYEYLKEFDFKFSP
;
A
#
# COMPACT_ATOMS: atom_id res chain seq x y z
N ALA A 1 63.88 -28.20 9.89
CA ALA A 1 63.41 -26.92 10.44
C ALA A 1 62.97 -25.94 9.36
N GLU A 2 63.67 -25.81 8.24
CA GLU A 2 63.22 -24.90 7.13
C GLU A 2 61.99 -25.39 6.40
N LYS A 3 61.84 -26.73 6.22
CA LYS A 3 60.64 -27.31 5.57
C LYS A 3 59.37 -27.06 6.37
N LYS A 4 59.41 -27.11 7.71
CA LYS A 4 58.28 -26.78 8.59
C LYS A 4 57.88 -25.34 8.50
N LYS A 5 58.83 -24.41 8.45
CA LYS A 5 58.59 -22.95 8.33
C LYS A 5 57.94 -22.58 6.98
N LYS A 6 58.37 -23.22 5.88
CA LYS A 6 57.76 -23.05 4.56
C LYS A 6 56.35 -23.57 4.48
N LEU A 7 56.07 -24.73 5.10
CA LEU A 7 54.74 -25.32 5.12
C LEU A 7 53.75 -24.48 5.96
N GLU A 8 54.19 -23.95 7.09
CA GLU A 8 53.39 -23.06 7.92
C GLU A 8 53.09 -21.73 7.22
N ALA A 9 54.09 -21.20 6.50
CA ALA A 9 53.93 -19.97 5.71
C ALA A 9 52.95 -20.17 4.54
N GLU A 10 52.99 -21.32 3.86
CA GLU A 10 52.03 -21.67 2.79
C GLU A 10 50.66 -21.89 3.33
N LYS A 11 50.50 -22.57 4.48
CA LYS A 11 49.20 -22.73 5.15
C LYS A 11 48.60 -21.41 5.58
N LYS A 12 49.42 -20.50 6.12
CA LYS A 12 49.00 -19.14 6.48
C LYS A 12 48.54 -18.33 5.27
N LYS A 13 49.31 -18.38 4.16
CA LYS A 13 48.95 -17.70 2.91
C LYS A 13 47.66 -18.23 2.31
N LYS A 14 47.46 -19.55 2.31
CA LYS A 14 46.22 -20.17 1.84
C LYS A 14 45.01 -19.78 2.71
N ALA A 15 45.17 -19.78 4.04
CA ALA A 15 44.12 -19.41 4.97
C ALA A 15 43.75 -17.92 4.83
N GLU A 16 44.71 -17.04 4.65
CA GLU A 16 44.45 -15.62 4.41
C GLU A 16 43.78 -15.37 3.05
N ALA A 17 44.21 -16.10 2.00
CA ALA A 17 43.58 -16.00 0.68
C ALA A 17 42.12 -16.49 0.69
N GLU A 18 41.85 -17.62 1.39
CA GLU A 18 40.48 -18.10 1.58
C GLU A 18 39.60 -17.11 2.38
N LYS A 19 40.17 -16.54 3.46
CA LYS A 19 39.51 -15.53 4.27
C LYS A 19 39.15 -14.30 3.45
N LYS A 20 40.08 -13.82 2.61
CA LYS A 20 39.83 -12.70 1.69
C LYS A 20 38.77 -13.03 0.64
N LYS A 21 38.83 -14.22 0.04
CA LYS A 21 37.81 -14.66 -0.93
C LYS A 21 36.43 -14.74 -0.32
N LYS A 22 36.30 -15.30 0.90
CA LYS A 22 35.05 -15.39 1.62
C LYS A 22 34.50 -14.01 1.98
N ALA A 23 35.38 -13.11 2.45
CA ALA A 23 35.01 -11.74 2.79
C ALA A 23 34.54 -10.95 1.57
N GLU A 24 35.22 -11.08 0.41
CA GLU A 24 34.83 -10.45 -0.84
C GLU A 24 33.51 -11.01 -1.39
N ALA A 25 33.32 -12.33 -1.33
CA ALA A 25 32.08 -12.98 -1.75
C ALA A 25 30.91 -12.54 -0.89
N GLU A 26 31.11 -12.46 0.43
CA GLU A 26 30.10 -11.99 1.37
C GLU A 26 29.76 -10.53 1.17
N LYS A 27 30.77 -9.70 0.92
CA LYS A 27 30.59 -8.27 0.62
C LYS A 27 29.82 -8.04 -0.68
N LYS A 28 30.15 -8.81 -1.74
CA LYS A 28 29.44 -8.75 -3.02
C LYS A 28 27.99 -9.23 -2.88
N LYS A 29 27.77 -10.25 -2.08
CA LYS A 29 26.43 -10.80 -1.80
C LYS A 29 25.57 -9.78 -1.05
N LYS A 30 26.11 -9.13 -0.02
CA LYS A 30 25.44 -8.09 0.74
C LYS A 30 25.13 -6.86 -0.12
N GLU A 31 26.06 -6.47 -0.99
CA GLU A 31 25.88 -5.35 -1.89
C GLU A 31 24.81 -5.62 -2.95
N ALA A 32 24.80 -6.83 -3.52
CA ALA A 32 23.76 -7.28 -4.45
C ALA A 32 22.38 -7.31 -3.80
N GLU A 33 22.30 -7.82 -2.57
CA GLU A 33 21.07 -7.86 -1.78
C GLU A 33 20.57 -6.44 -1.48
N ARG A 34 21.46 -5.53 -1.07
CA ARG A 34 21.13 -4.13 -0.81
C ARG A 34 20.60 -3.43 -2.05
N LYS A 35 21.25 -3.62 -3.21
CA LYS A 35 20.83 -3.03 -4.48
C LYS A 35 19.46 -3.57 -4.91
N LYS A 36 19.22 -4.87 -4.70
CA LYS A 36 17.95 -5.50 -4.97
C LYS A 36 16.84 -4.92 -4.10
N GLN A 37 17.08 -4.76 -2.80
CA GLN A 37 16.13 -4.17 -1.87
C GLN A 37 15.84 -2.72 -2.19
N GLU A 38 16.87 -1.92 -2.53
CA GLU A 38 16.72 -0.53 -2.95
C GLU A 38 15.88 -0.41 -4.23
N ALA A 39 16.11 -1.30 -5.20
CA ALA A 39 15.34 -1.32 -6.44
C ALA A 39 13.88 -1.70 -6.21
N GLU A 40 13.62 -2.70 -5.36
CA GLU A 40 12.26 -3.10 -4.98
C GLU A 40 11.54 -1.99 -4.23
N GLN A 41 12.22 -1.32 -3.31
CA GLN A 41 11.68 -0.19 -2.56
C GLN A 41 11.34 0.98 -3.49
N ALA A 42 12.23 1.32 -4.41
CA ALA A 42 12.01 2.37 -5.38
C ALA A 42 10.82 2.06 -6.31
N GLN A 43 10.67 0.79 -6.71
CA GLN A 43 9.53 0.35 -7.52
C GLN A 43 8.22 0.45 -6.74
N ARG A 44 8.21 0.05 -5.47
CA ARG A 44 7.03 0.18 -4.60
C ARG A 44 6.60 1.63 -4.43
N GLU A 45 7.56 2.52 -4.21
CA GLU A 45 7.29 3.96 -4.09
C GLU A 45 6.69 4.54 -5.37
N ARG A 46 7.21 4.14 -6.54
CA ARG A 46 6.64 4.56 -7.83
C ARG A 46 5.23 4.03 -8.02
N ASP A 47 5.00 2.75 -7.73
CA ASP A 47 3.68 2.13 -7.84
C ASP A 47 2.67 2.79 -6.90
N GLU A 48 3.08 3.09 -5.67
CA GLU A 48 2.24 3.80 -4.71
C GLU A 48 1.89 5.21 -5.20
N GLN A 49 2.87 5.97 -5.70
CA GLN A 49 2.63 7.31 -6.23
C GLN A 49 1.70 7.29 -7.44
N GLU A 50 1.90 6.35 -8.34
CA GLU A 50 1.03 6.17 -9.51
C GLU A 50 -0.38 5.73 -9.09
N ALA A 51 -0.49 4.85 -8.09
CA ALA A 51 -1.77 4.42 -7.55
C ALA A 51 -2.54 5.58 -6.91
N VAL A 52 -1.87 6.40 -6.10
CA VAL A 52 -2.46 7.59 -5.47
C VAL A 52 -2.92 8.59 -6.53
N SER A 53 -2.10 8.81 -7.55
CA SER A 53 -2.43 9.70 -8.66
C SER A 53 -3.64 9.18 -9.47
N ALA A 54 -3.66 7.89 -9.78
CA ALA A 54 -4.76 7.25 -10.48
C ALA A 54 -6.06 7.29 -9.66
N PHE A 55 -5.96 7.08 -8.34
CA PHE A 55 -7.10 7.21 -7.44
C PHE A 55 -7.63 8.64 -7.41
N GLY A 56 -6.74 9.63 -7.33
CA GLY A 56 -7.13 11.04 -7.36
C GLY A 56 -7.92 11.42 -8.61
N ALA A 57 -7.60 10.81 -9.74
CA ALA A 57 -8.31 11.04 -11.00
C ALA A 57 -9.74 10.49 -11.01
N VAL A 58 -10.04 9.48 -10.19
CA VAL A 58 -11.38 8.85 -10.13
C VAL A 58 -12.12 9.15 -8.82
N ALA A 59 -11.49 9.86 -7.89
CA ALA A 59 -12.11 10.15 -6.59
C ALA A 59 -13.45 10.87 -6.71
N TRP A 60 -13.58 11.78 -7.65
CA TRP A 60 -14.84 12.47 -7.92
C TRP A 60 -15.93 11.49 -8.40
N ALA A 61 -15.56 10.48 -9.17
CA ALA A 61 -16.50 9.47 -9.64
C ALA A 61 -17.03 8.61 -8.50
N ILE A 62 -16.18 8.27 -7.55
CA ILE A 62 -16.58 7.57 -6.33
C ILE A 62 -17.58 8.41 -5.53
N GLN A 63 -17.26 9.70 -5.36
CA GLN A 63 -18.12 10.67 -4.69
C GLN A 63 -19.51 10.74 -5.36
N GLU A 64 -19.54 10.85 -6.69
CA GLU A 64 -20.79 10.90 -7.45
C GLU A 64 -21.58 9.59 -7.38
N GLU A 65 -20.93 8.45 -7.45
CA GLU A 65 -21.59 7.15 -7.31
C GLU A 65 -22.27 7.01 -5.94
N VAL A 66 -21.57 7.37 -4.89
CA VAL A 66 -22.14 7.34 -3.54
C VAL A 66 -23.27 8.33 -3.40
N ARG A 67 -23.11 9.56 -3.90
CA ARG A 67 -24.13 10.58 -3.85
C ARG A 67 -25.40 10.18 -4.60
N THR A 68 -25.24 9.59 -5.78
CA THR A 68 -26.36 9.11 -6.60
C THR A 68 -27.16 8.01 -5.90
N ASN A 69 -26.49 7.18 -5.12
CA ASN A 69 -27.10 6.09 -4.36
C ASN A 69 -27.51 6.49 -2.95
N TRP A 70 -27.26 7.75 -2.57
CA TRP A 70 -27.61 8.22 -1.26
C TRP A 70 -29.10 8.53 -1.17
N ASN A 71 -29.74 7.97 -0.15
CA ASN A 71 -31.13 8.22 0.18
C ASN A 71 -31.17 9.06 1.46
N PRO A 72 -31.28 10.40 1.34
CA PRO A 72 -31.17 11.27 2.51
C PRO A 72 -32.32 11.04 3.49
N PRO A 73 -32.06 10.93 4.80
CA PRO A 73 -33.12 10.94 5.80
C PRO A 73 -33.76 12.32 5.89
N ALA A 74 -34.93 12.41 6.54
CA ALA A 74 -35.59 13.66 6.73
C ALA A 74 -34.76 14.62 7.57
N GLY A 75 -34.63 15.87 7.11
CA GLY A 75 -33.87 16.94 7.78
C GLY A 75 -32.93 17.67 6.85
N ASP A 76 -32.23 18.65 7.39
CA ASP A 76 -31.18 19.40 6.70
C ASP A 76 -29.81 18.95 7.21
N PHE A 77 -28.99 18.44 6.31
CA PHE A 77 -27.66 17.92 6.63
C PHE A 77 -26.54 18.75 5.99
N GLU A 78 -26.83 19.97 5.60
CA GLU A 78 -25.82 20.89 5.10
C GLU A 78 -24.72 21.09 6.17
N GLY A 79 -23.47 20.95 5.78
CA GLY A 79 -22.33 21.04 6.67
C GLY A 79 -21.99 19.76 7.44
N PHE A 80 -22.82 18.73 7.37
CA PHE A 80 -22.49 17.46 7.97
C PHE A 80 -21.47 16.70 7.11
N SER A 81 -20.59 15.98 7.76
CA SER A 81 -19.64 15.09 7.10
C SER A 81 -19.33 13.86 7.96
N VAL A 82 -19.07 12.77 7.32
CA VAL A 82 -18.67 11.51 7.96
C VAL A 82 -17.48 10.94 7.23
N LEU A 83 -16.51 10.42 7.98
CA LEU A 83 -15.31 9.77 7.44
C LEU A 83 -15.42 8.27 7.63
N PHE A 84 -15.30 7.55 6.52
CA PHE A 84 -15.30 6.09 6.51
C PHE A 84 -13.95 5.57 6.04
N THR A 85 -13.59 4.38 6.53
CA THR A 85 -12.53 3.56 5.94
C THR A 85 -13.20 2.46 5.15
N ILE A 86 -12.98 2.44 3.84
CA ILE A 86 -13.62 1.51 2.91
C ILE A 86 -12.60 0.47 2.46
N ARG A 87 -12.99 -0.81 2.49
CA ARG A 87 -12.22 -1.89 1.90
C ARG A 87 -12.95 -2.41 0.67
N VAL A 88 -12.19 -2.65 -0.38
CA VAL A 88 -12.70 -3.16 -1.66
C VAL A 88 -11.91 -4.38 -2.10
N ASP A 89 -12.53 -5.21 -2.92
CA ASP A 89 -11.83 -6.29 -3.62
C ASP A 89 -11.19 -5.79 -4.91
N ARG A 90 -10.61 -6.69 -5.70
CA ARG A 90 -9.91 -6.34 -6.93
C ARG A 90 -10.82 -5.74 -8.02
N GLU A 91 -12.10 -6.00 -7.93
CA GLU A 91 -13.11 -5.52 -8.88
C GLU A 91 -13.80 -4.24 -8.43
N GLY A 92 -13.43 -3.74 -7.25
CA GLY A 92 -14.02 -2.54 -6.67
C GLY A 92 -15.25 -2.81 -5.81
N ASN A 93 -15.63 -4.07 -5.61
CA ASN A 93 -16.74 -4.40 -4.72
C ASN A 93 -16.40 -4.06 -3.28
N VAL A 94 -17.30 -3.38 -2.61
CA VAL A 94 -17.12 -2.99 -1.21
C VAL A 94 -17.26 -4.21 -0.32
N THR A 95 -16.18 -4.54 0.41
CA THR A 95 -16.16 -5.69 1.33
C THR A 95 -16.39 -5.28 2.77
N SER A 96 -15.98 -4.07 3.15
CA SER A 96 -16.27 -3.53 4.48
C SER A 96 -16.27 -2.00 4.49
N VAL A 97 -17.06 -1.43 5.36
CA VAL A 97 -17.12 0.01 5.62
C VAL A 97 -17.04 0.20 7.13
N THR A 98 -16.05 0.94 7.58
CA THR A 98 -15.85 1.25 9.00
C THR A 98 -15.91 2.76 9.19
N MET A 99 -16.72 3.22 10.12
CA MET A 99 -16.81 4.64 10.44
C MET A 99 -15.58 5.06 11.24
N ALA A 100 -14.75 5.92 10.66
CA ALA A 100 -13.57 6.48 11.33
C ALA A 100 -13.93 7.71 12.15
N ARG A 101 -14.84 8.55 11.63
CA ARG A 101 -15.32 9.73 12.31
C ARG A 101 -16.78 10.03 11.92
N GLY A 102 -17.68 9.92 12.88
CA GLY A 102 -19.10 10.22 12.67
C GLY A 102 -19.39 11.72 12.58
N SER A 103 -20.55 12.04 11.99
CA SER A 103 -21.03 13.41 11.89
C SER A 103 -21.66 13.93 13.19
N GLY A 104 -21.95 13.04 14.12
CA GLY A 104 -22.75 13.32 15.31
C GLY A 104 -24.24 13.01 15.13
N ASN A 105 -24.66 12.64 13.94
CA ASN A 105 -26.04 12.24 13.63
C ASN A 105 -26.06 10.80 13.10
N ALA A 106 -26.60 9.88 13.89
CA ALA A 106 -26.59 8.45 13.58
C ALA A 106 -27.39 8.14 12.30
N ARG A 107 -28.48 8.81 12.04
CA ARG A 107 -29.29 8.60 10.83
C ARG A 107 -28.55 9.02 9.56
N PHE A 108 -27.85 10.15 9.63
CA PHE A 108 -27.02 10.61 8.53
C PHE A 108 -25.88 9.61 8.26
N ASP A 109 -25.19 9.20 9.31
CA ASP A 109 -24.05 8.27 9.20
C ASP A 109 -24.47 6.93 8.61
N GLU A 110 -25.62 6.38 9.07
CA GLU A 110 -26.18 5.14 8.53
C GLU A 110 -26.59 5.27 7.07
N SER A 111 -27.22 6.40 6.70
CA SER A 111 -27.62 6.65 5.31
C SER A 111 -26.42 6.73 4.37
N ALA A 112 -25.33 7.33 4.83
CA ALA A 112 -24.09 7.43 4.07
C ALA A 112 -23.43 6.05 3.91
N GLU A 113 -23.38 5.26 4.96
CA GLU A 113 -22.86 3.90 4.91
C GLU A 113 -23.66 3.03 3.92
N ASN A 114 -24.98 3.08 3.98
CA ASN A 114 -25.84 2.38 3.03
C ASN A 114 -25.61 2.82 1.59
N ALA A 115 -25.39 4.11 1.37
CA ALA A 115 -25.08 4.64 0.04
C ALA A 115 -23.79 4.07 -0.53
N ILE A 116 -22.77 3.88 0.31
CA ILE A 116 -21.50 3.28 -0.11
C ILE A 116 -21.72 1.83 -0.55
N TYR A 117 -22.45 1.03 0.21
CA TYR A 117 -22.76 -0.35 -0.17
C TYR A 117 -23.58 -0.42 -1.45
N LYS A 118 -24.55 0.47 -1.64
CA LYS A 118 -25.36 0.53 -2.86
C LYS A 118 -24.55 0.96 -4.08
N ALA A 119 -23.52 1.78 -3.89
CA ALA A 119 -22.66 2.25 -4.97
C ALA A 119 -21.68 1.19 -5.45
N SER A 120 -21.52 0.10 -4.73
CA SER A 120 -20.63 -1.01 -5.10
C SER A 120 -21.06 -1.65 -6.44
N PRO A 121 -20.13 -1.95 -7.36
CA PRO A 121 -18.69 -1.75 -7.24
C PRO A 121 -18.28 -0.29 -7.46
N LEU A 122 -17.30 0.17 -6.68
CA LEU A 122 -16.77 1.52 -6.82
C LEU A 122 -15.81 1.62 -8.01
N PRO A 123 -15.75 2.77 -8.70
CA PRO A 123 -14.87 2.95 -9.85
C PRO A 123 -13.41 3.18 -9.41
N ILE A 124 -12.75 2.15 -8.92
CA ILE A 124 -11.33 2.19 -8.56
C ILE A 124 -10.44 1.90 -9.78
N PRO A 125 -9.19 2.39 -9.80
CA PRO A 125 -8.24 2.01 -10.84
C PRO A 125 -8.04 0.49 -10.91
N GLY A 126 -8.20 -0.09 -12.10
CA GLY A 126 -8.20 -1.54 -12.29
C GLY A 126 -6.84 -2.18 -12.45
N GLU A 127 -5.74 -1.44 -12.37
CA GLU A 127 -4.40 -2.02 -12.51
C GLU A 127 -4.03 -2.90 -11.32
N PRO A 128 -3.64 -4.18 -11.57
CA PRO A 128 -3.35 -5.11 -10.47
C PRO A 128 -2.25 -4.64 -9.51
N ARG A 129 -1.25 -3.92 -10.02
CA ARG A 129 -0.14 -3.39 -9.20
C ARG A 129 -0.59 -2.31 -8.22
N PHE A 130 -1.74 -1.68 -8.45
CA PHE A 130 -2.27 -0.63 -7.58
C PHE A 130 -3.14 -1.18 -6.45
N TYR A 131 -3.64 -2.39 -6.58
CA TYR A 131 -4.59 -2.95 -5.62
C TYR A 131 -4.07 -2.95 -4.18
N GLU A 132 -2.80 -3.29 -3.96
CA GLU A 132 -2.19 -3.30 -2.63
C GLU A 132 -2.32 -1.94 -1.92
N TYR A 133 -2.27 -0.85 -2.69
CA TYR A 133 -2.32 0.52 -2.17
C TYR A 133 -3.74 1.09 -2.13
N LEU A 134 -4.68 0.48 -2.86
CA LEU A 134 -6.04 1.00 -3.00
C LEU A 134 -7.12 0.08 -2.41
N LYS A 135 -6.73 -1.07 -1.87
CA LYS A 135 -7.67 -2.03 -1.26
C LYS A 135 -8.37 -1.48 -0.02
N GLU A 136 -7.79 -0.48 0.60
CA GLU A 136 -8.33 0.22 1.76
C GLU A 136 -8.03 1.71 1.61
N PHE A 137 -9.05 2.53 1.75
CA PHE A 137 -8.89 3.98 1.64
C PHE A 137 -9.92 4.70 2.51
N ASP A 138 -9.59 5.93 2.87
CA ASP A 138 -10.49 6.80 3.60
C ASP A 138 -11.37 7.57 2.63
N PHE A 139 -12.64 7.65 2.96
CA PHE A 139 -13.65 8.35 2.16
C PHE A 139 -14.46 9.29 3.05
N LYS A 140 -14.45 10.56 2.70
CA LYS A 140 -15.27 11.58 3.39
C LYS A 140 -16.51 11.85 2.58
N PHE A 141 -17.67 11.58 3.17
CA PHE A 141 -18.94 11.91 2.56
C PHE A 141 -19.50 13.19 3.16
N SER A 142 -19.85 14.15 2.28
CA SER A 142 -20.59 15.36 2.63
C SER A 142 -21.59 15.67 1.53
N PRO A 143 -22.82 15.97 1.90
CA PRO A 143 -23.88 16.27 0.92
C PRO A 143 -23.63 17.55 0.13
#